data_317f8bd49c4037d3d09eb08593060627
#
_entry.id   317f8bd49c4037d3d09eb08593060627
#
_cell.length_a   1.000
_cell.length_b   1.000
_cell.length_c   1.000
_cell.angle_alpha   90.00
_cell.angle_beta   90.00
_cell.angle_gamma   90.00
#
_symmetry.space_group_name_H-M   'P 1'
#
loop_
_entity.id
_entity.type
_entity.pdbx_description
1 polymer ?
#
loop_
_entity_poly.entity_id
_entity_poly.type
_entity_poly.pdbx_seq_one_letter_code
_entity_poly.pdbx_strand_id
1 'polypeptide(L)'
;MQPTHIFTNGCSFLTTRPKEGVNTHVGMLLADSLQLETARHLGGGGRGNKRLSVTTKVWCEKNPELAAKCFFVIGITTGQRFDFPTFDQYKTHKFPELATSWKTFKPHAPKEAEKFFKHLYTALKLDIDKMLQYESLEATLNLQNYFKLKKYPYVMYKTISDPDIKVDLKFKDVQLLWDSVDKSRYFKPETSHRNWTDEHNQHCSPDDYHPSAEGHQD
;
A
#
# COMPACT_ATOMS: atom_id res chain seq x y z
N MET A 1 19.31 16.57 5.57
CA MET A 1 20.23 15.62 4.90
C MET A 1 19.54 15.17 3.63
N GLN A 2 20.24 15.16 2.49
CA GLN A 2 19.67 14.60 1.27
C GLN A 2 19.64 13.07 1.39
N PRO A 3 18.54 12.42 0.95
CA PRO A 3 18.48 10.97 0.92
C PRO A 3 19.58 10.38 0.01
N THR A 4 20.14 9.26 0.41
CA THR A 4 21.09 8.47 -0.40
C THR A 4 20.51 7.10 -0.77
N HIS A 5 19.38 6.75 -0.17
CA HIS A 5 18.73 5.45 -0.38
C HIS A 5 17.25 5.63 -0.66
N ILE A 6 16.65 4.63 -1.29
CA ILE A 6 15.20 4.54 -1.49
C ILE A 6 14.63 3.32 -0.77
N PHE A 7 13.52 3.51 -0.11
CA PHE A 7 12.71 2.44 0.46
C PHE A 7 11.33 2.44 -0.21
N THR A 8 10.85 1.28 -0.62
CA THR A 8 9.50 1.18 -1.19
C THR A 8 8.66 0.12 -0.48
N ASN A 9 7.38 0.41 -0.30
CA ASN A 9 6.40 -0.55 0.17
C ASN A 9 5.05 -0.33 -0.53
N GLY A 10 4.35 -1.42 -0.82
CA GLY A 10 3.08 -1.36 -1.52
C GLY A 10 2.49 -2.74 -1.80
N CYS A 11 1.46 -2.78 -2.60
CA CYS A 11 0.83 -4.02 -3.06
C CYS A 11 1.57 -4.61 -4.29
N SER A 12 0.89 -5.46 -5.05
CA SER A 12 1.44 -6.08 -6.26
C SER A 12 1.88 -5.11 -7.36
N PHE A 13 1.40 -3.88 -7.34
CA PHE A 13 1.84 -2.79 -8.24
C PHE A 13 3.26 -2.27 -7.95
N LEU A 14 3.85 -2.69 -6.85
CA LEU A 14 5.24 -2.43 -6.46
C LEU A 14 6.04 -3.72 -6.36
N THR A 15 5.82 -4.65 -7.28
CA THR A 15 6.58 -5.91 -7.35
C THR A 15 6.97 -6.22 -8.78
N THR A 16 8.13 -6.83 -8.94
CA THR A 16 8.52 -7.44 -10.21
C THR A 16 7.66 -8.65 -10.51
N ARG A 17 7.41 -8.90 -11.79
CA ARG A 17 6.63 -10.02 -12.31
C ARG A 17 7.36 -10.64 -13.52
N PRO A 18 8.49 -11.34 -13.28
CA PRO A 18 9.36 -11.82 -14.36
C PRO A 18 8.69 -12.76 -15.35
N LYS A 19 7.68 -13.52 -14.90
CA LYS A 19 6.91 -14.42 -15.78
C LYS A 19 6.09 -13.66 -16.82
N GLU A 20 5.70 -12.44 -16.52
CA GLU A 20 4.97 -11.51 -17.39
C GLU A 20 5.92 -10.48 -18.04
N GLY A 21 7.23 -10.71 -17.99
CA GLY A 21 8.22 -9.80 -18.59
C GLY A 21 8.52 -8.53 -17.77
N VAL A 22 7.88 -8.34 -16.61
CA VAL A 22 8.05 -7.15 -15.76
C VAL A 22 9.19 -7.40 -14.78
N ASN A 23 10.40 -6.98 -15.13
CA ASN A 23 11.59 -7.16 -14.31
C ASN A 23 11.88 -5.98 -13.37
N THR A 24 11.22 -4.84 -13.59
CA THR A 24 11.37 -3.62 -12.80
C THR A 24 10.01 -3.16 -12.28
N HIS A 25 10.00 -2.27 -11.32
CA HIS A 25 8.80 -1.56 -10.84
C HIS A 25 9.17 -0.10 -10.50
N VAL A 26 8.19 0.76 -10.37
CA VAL A 26 8.37 2.21 -10.18
C VAL A 26 9.41 2.56 -9.10
N GLY A 27 9.49 1.81 -8.01
CA GLY A 27 10.48 2.07 -6.96
C GLY A 27 11.94 1.80 -7.39
N MET A 28 12.18 0.82 -8.28
CA MET A 28 13.52 0.56 -8.84
C MET A 28 13.87 1.64 -9.87
N LEU A 29 12.93 1.99 -10.75
CA LEU A 29 13.11 3.03 -11.75
C LEU A 29 13.39 4.40 -11.11
N LEU A 30 12.69 4.72 -10.02
CA LEU A 30 12.98 5.94 -9.24
C LEU A 30 14.36 5.89 -8.56
N ALA A 31 14.80 4.73 -8.06
CA ALA A 31 16.14 4.59 -7.51
C ALA A 31 17.20 4.93 -8.55
N ASP A 32 17.07 4.36 -9.74
CA ASP A 32 17.99 4.57 -10.86
C ASP A 32 17.95 6.04 -11.32
N SER A 33 16.76 6.60 -11.54
CA SER A 33 16.56 7.99 -11.99
C SER A 33 17.11 9.02 -11.02
N LEU A 34 16.96 8.77 -9.72
CA LEU A 34 17.42 9.66 -8.65
C LEU A 34 18.85 9.35 -8.19
N GLN A 35 19.50 8.34 -8.76
CA GLN A 35 20.82 7.85 -8.37
C GLN A 35 20.91 7.50 -6.88
N LEU A 36 19.86 6.84 -6.37
CA LEU A 36 19.76 6.39 -4.99
C LEU A 36 20.01 4.88 -4.91
N GLU A 37 20.68 4.46 -3.85
CA GLU A 37 20.82 3.04 -3.53
C GLU A 37 19.49 2.46 -3.03
N THR A 38 19.19 1.23 -3.40
CA THR A 38 18.01 0.54 -2.88
C THR A 38 18.26 0.06 -1.45
N ALA A 39 17.59 0.66 -0.47
CA ALA A 39 17.60 0.16 0.90
C ALA A 39 16.73 -1.09 1.06
N ARG A 40 15.50 -1.04 0.59
CA ARG A 40 14.58 -2.18 0.64
C ARG A 40 13.34 -1.99 -0.23
N HIS A 41 12.90 -3.07 -0.87
CA HIS A 41 11.57 -3.18 -1.47
C HIS A 41 10.72 -4.18 -0.69
N LEU A 42 9.66 -3.71 -0.06
CA LEU A 42 8.72 -4.55 0.68
C LEU A 42 7.40 -4.80 -0.08
N GLY A 43 7.30 -4.41 -1.34
CA GLY A 43 6.12 -4.66 -2.16
C GLY A 43 5.67 -6.13 -2.17
N GLY A 44 4.38 -6.39 -2.23
CA GLY A 44 3.85 -7.75 -2.25
C GLY A 44 2.39 -7.85 -2.59
N GLY A 45 2.02 -8.92 -3.32
CA GLY A 45 0.64 -9.15 -3.76
C GLY A 45 -0.36 -9.17 -2.61
N GLY A 46 -1.51 -8.55 -2.84
CA GLY A 46 -2.67 -8.64 -1.96
C GLY A 46 -2.58 -7.86 -0.64
N ARG A 47 -1.55 -7.08 -0.38
CA ARG A 47 -1.38 -6.33 0.88
C ARG A 47 -2.39 -5.21 1.01
N GLY A 48 -2.90 -5.00 2.22
CA GLY A 48 -3.72 -3.84 2.59
C GLY A 48 -2.90 -2.75 3.28
N ASN A 49 -3.50 -1.59 3.50
CA ASN A 49 -2.80 -0.41 3.99
C ASN A 49 -2.34 -0.52 5.45
N LYS A 50 -3.07 -1.25 6.29
CA LYS A 50 -2.66 -1.54 7.67
C LYS A 50 -1.34 -2.30 7.71
N ARG A 51 -1.21 -3.35 6.89
CA ARG A 51 0.03 -4.11 6.76
C ARG A 51 1.16 -3.24 6.23
N LEU A 52 0.91 -2.40 5.21
CA LEU A 52 1.91 -1.47 4.68
C LEU A 52 2.43 -0.53 5.77
N SER A 53 1.53 0.08 6.53
CA SER A 53 1.88 0.99 7.62
C SER A 53 2.73 0.30 8.70
N VAL A 54 2.29 -0.85 9.18
CA VAL A 54 3.01 -1.58 10.25
C VAL A 54 4.37 -2.07 9.78
N THR A 55 4.45 -2.72 8.61
CA THR A 55 5.71 -3.28 8.11
C THR A 55 6.74 -2.21 7.78
N THR A 56 6.31 -1.04 7.29
CA THR A 56 7.21 0.10 7.09
C THR A 56 7.79 0.59 8.42
N LYS A 57 6.93 0.83 9.42
CA LYS A 57 7.38 1.29 10.74
C LYS A 57 8.33 0.28 11.41
N VAL A 58 7.99 -1.01 11.39
CA VAL A 58 8.84 -2.07 11.95
C VAL A 58 10.20 -2.11 11.26
N TRP A 59 10.24 -1.98 9.93
CA TRP A 59 11.50 -1.92 9.22
C TRP A 59 12.35 -0.70 9.63
N CYS A 60 11.73 0.47 9.73
CA CYS A 60 12.42 1.68 10.16
C CYS A 60 13.01 1.55 11.59
N GLU A 61 12.24 1.00 12.52
CA GLU A 61 12.70 0.82 13.91
C GLU A 61 13.81 -0.24 14.02
N LYS A 62 13.85 -1.22 13.12
CA LYS A 62 14.94 -2.22 13.05
C LYS A 62 16.19 -1.70 12.34
N ASN A 63 16.06 -0.67 11.52
CA ASN A 63 17.14 -0.12 10.70
C ASN A 63 17.19 1.42 10.82
N PRO A 64 17.30 2.00 12.02
CA PRO A 64 17.10 3.44 12.22
C PRO A 64 18.12 4.31 11.47
N GLU A 65 19.38 3.89 11.42
CA GLU A 65 20.44 4.63 10.71
C GLU A 65 20.25 4.63 9.19
N LEU A 66 19.81 3.49 8.63
CA LEU A 66 19.51 3.37 7.21
C LEU A 66 18.23 4.12 6.86
N ALA A 67 17.19 4.01 7.70
CA ALA A 67 15.93 4.71 7.53
C ALA A 67 16.12 6.24 7.48
N ALA A 68 17.02 6.78 8.29
CA ALA A 68 17.34 8.21 8.29
C ALA A 68 17.97 8.71 6.96
N LYS A 69 18.49 7.79 6.14
CA LYS A 69 19.08 8.07 4.82
C LYS A 69 18.12 7.79 3.66
N CYS A 70 16.91 7.27 3.96
CA CYS A 70 15.96 6.85 2.93
C CYS A 70 15.03 7.98 2.48
N PHE A 71 14.71 7.96 1.19
CA PHE A 71 13.48 8.51 0.63
C PHE A 71 12.43 7.39 0.56
N PHE A 72 11.25 7.61 1.12
CA PHE A 72 10.21 6.60 1.20
C PHE A 72 9.17 6.78 0.09
N VAL A 73 8.92 5.71 -0.68
CA VAL A 73 7.88 5.65 -1.72
C VAL A 73 6.86 4.61 -1.30
N ILE A 74 5.64 5.05 -1.02
CA ILE A 74 4.58 4.21 -0.47
C ILE A 74 3.39 4.16 -1.42
N GLY A 75 3.15 2.97 -1.96
CA GLY A 75 1.99 2.70 -2.79
C GLY A 75 0.77 2.31 -1.96
N ILE A 76 -0.11 3.27 -1.70
CA ILE A 76 -1.37 3.04 -1.00
C ILE A 76 -2.31 2.24 -1.89
N THR A 77 -2.82 1.14 -1.36
CA THR A 77 -3.74 0.25 -2.08
C THR A 77 -5.19 0.55 -1.74
N THR A 78 -6.11 -0.22 -2.35
CA THR A 78 -7.54 -0.10 -2.06
C THR A 78 -7.86 -0.26 -0.57
N GLY A 79 -8.83 0.49 -0.08
CA GLY A 79 -9.39 0.35 1.27
C GLY A 79 -10.11 -0.98 1.50
N GLN A 80 -10.48 -1.70 0.45
CA GLN A 80 -11.23 -2.96 0.53
C GLN A 80 -10.38 -4.17 0.93
N ARG A 81 -9.34 -3.99 1.75
CA ARG A 81 -8.45 -5.07 2.20
C ARG A 81 -8.30 -5.06 3.70
N PHE A 82 -8.68 -6.15 4.32
CA PHE A 82 -8.57 -6.34 5.75
C PHE A 82 -7.32 -7.15 6.10
N ASP A 83 -6.40 -6.55 6.84
CA ASP A 83 -5.13 -7.17 7.21
C ASP A 83 -5.16 -7.67 8.66
N PHE A 84 -4.92 -8.97 8.84
CA PHE A 84 -4.77 -9.59 10.16
C PHE A 84 -3.32 -10.03 10.40
N PRO A 85 -2.68 -9.63 11.50
CA PRO A 85 -1.48 -10.28 11.96
C PRO A 85 -1.84 -11.69 12.46
N THR A 86 -1.14 -12.71 11.99
CA THR A 86 -1.45 -14.10 12.35
C THR A 86 -0.55 -14.65 13.44
N PHE A 87 0.59 -14.00 13.73
CA PHE A 87 1.59 -14.45 14.71
C PHE A 87 2.03 -15.93 14.53
N ASP A 88 1.90 -16.45 13.33
CA ASP A 88 2.20 -17.82 12.97
C ASP A 88 3.72 -18.02 12.95
N GLN A 89 4.25 -18.69 13.97
CA GLN A 89 5.68 -18.90 14.16
C GLN A 89 6.26 -19.93 13.17
N TYR A 90 5.42 -20.71 12.49
CA TYR A 90 5.85 -21.85 11.67
C TYR A 90 5.96 -21.55 10.18
N LYS A 91 5.59 -20.36 9.73
CA LYS A 91 5.71 -19.99 8.32
C LYS A 91 7.01 -19.25 8.06
N THR A 92 7.81 -19.81 7.14
CA THR A 92 8.94 -19.09 6.54
C THR A 92 8.43 -17.83 5.85
N HIS A 93 8.89 -16.68 6.30
CA HIS A 93 8.50 -15.39 5.75
C HIS A 93 9.37 -15.02 4.56
N LYS A 94 8.74 -14.47 3.51
CA LYS A 94 9.48 -13.82 2.42
C LYS A 94 10.41 -12.71 2.93
N PHE A 95 10.10 -12.17 4.10
CA PHE A 95 10.87 -11.14 4.79
C PHE A 95 11.06 -11.58 6.26
N PRO A 96 12.11 -12.38 6.54
CA PRO A 96 12.34 -12.94 7.87
C PRO A 96 12.59 -11.86 8.95
N GLU A 97 13.02 -10.68 8.55
CA GLU A 97 13.13 -9.51 9.42
C GLU A 97 11.80 -9.01 10.00
N LEU A 98 10.69 -9.38 9.36
CA LEU A 98 9.34 -9.04 9.80
C LEU A 98 8.71 -10.26 10.48
N ALA A 99 8.93 -10.41 11.78
CA ALA A 99 8.50 -11.58 12.55
C ALA A 99 6.99 -11.86 12.56
N THR A 100 6.19 -10.98 11.97
CA THR A 100 4.73 -11.10 11.96
C THR A 100 4.23 -11.59 10.60
N SER A 101 3.55 -12.72 10.58
CA SER A 101 2.76 -13.18 9.44
C SER A 101 1.48 -12.35 9.30
N TRP A 102 1.01 -12.24 8.07
CA TRP A 102 -0.20 -11.49 7.75
C TRP A 102 -1.10 -12.30 6.84
N LYS A 103 -2.38 -12.30 7.12
CA LYS A 103 -3.44 -12.68 6.16
C LYS A 103 -4.20 -11.42 5.77
N THR A 104 -4.40 -11.25 4.47
CA THR A 104 -5.21 -10.17 3.94
C THR A 104 -6.46 -10.79 3.33
N PHE A 105 -7.62 -10.34 3.80
CA PHE A 105 -8.91 -10.72 3.26
C PHE A 105 -9.42 -9.61 2.34
N LYS A 106 -10.01 -10.04 1.23
CA LYS A 106 -10.79 -9.17 0.36
C LYS A 106 -12.27 -9.51 0.60
N PRO A 107 -13.17 -8.54 0.71
CA PRO A 107 -14.60 -8.82 0.90
C PRO A 107 -15.21 -9.74 -0.16
N HIS A 108 -14.62 -9.71 -1.35
CA HIS A 108 -15.06 -10.52 -2.51
C HIS A 108 -14.16 -11.75 -2.76
N ALA A 109 -13.36 -12.15 -1.79
CA ALA A 109 -12.51 -13.34 -1.88
C ALA A 109 -13.22 -14.62 -1.39
N PRO A 110 -12.58 -15.81 -1.43
CA PRO A 110 -13.23 -17.12 -1.52
C PRO A 110 -14.47 -17.30 -0.67
N LYS A 111 -15.47 -18.01 -1.20
CA LYS A 111 -16.85 -18.18 -0.67
C LYS A 111 -16.99 -18.42 0.85
N GLU A 112 -15.98 -18.98 1.50
CA GLU A 112 -16.00 -19.24 2.96
C GLU A 112 -15.67 -18.01 3.80
N ALA A 113 -14.66 -17.22 3.38
CA ALA A 113 -14.36 -15.96 4.03
C ALA A 113 -15.49 -14.95 3.82
N GLU A 114 -16.10 -14.93 2.63
CA GLU A 114 -17.27 -14.12 2.32
C GLU A 114 -18.46 -14.45 3.21
N LYS A 115 -18.75 -15.73 3.44
CA LYS A 115 -19.81 -16.17 4.35
C LYS A 115 -19.55 -15.69 5.78
N PHE A 116 -18.34 -15.88 6.28
CA PHE A 116 -17.97 -15.45 7.62
C PHE A 116 -18.16 -13.94 7.79
N PHE A 117 -17.63 -13.15 6.88
CA PHE A 117 -17.78 -11.70 6.92
C PHE A 117 -19.25 -11.29 6.79
N LYS A 118 -20.00 -11.87 5.85
CA LYS A 118 -21.43 -11.60 5.69
C LYS A 118 -22.21 -11.86 6.98
N HIS A 119 -21.94 -12.95 7.68
CA HIS A 119 -22.56 -13.22 8.97
C HIS A 119 -22.15 -12.20 10.05
N LEU A 120 -20.85 -11.87 10.12
CA LEU A 120 -20.36 -10.89 11.07
C LEU A 120 -20.99 -9.51 10.84
N TYR A 121 -21.09 -9.06 9.60
CA TYR A 121 -21.68 -7.76 9.24
C TYR A 121 -23.17 -7.71 9.53
N THR A 122 -23.89 -8.79 9.15
CA THR A 122 -25.32 -8.90 9.40
C THR A 122 -25.60 -8.89 10.91
N ALA A 123 -24.84 -9.65 11.69
CA ALA A 123 -24.98 -9.75 13.13
C ALA A 123 -24.67 -8.42 13.85
N LEU A 124 -23.64 -7.72 13.39
CA LEU A 124 -23.17 -6.46 13.99
C LEU A 124 -23.77 -5.21 13.31
N LYS A 125 -24.58 -5.39 12.26
CA LYS A 125 -25.13 -4.28 11.44
C LYS A 125 -24.03 -3.32 10.92
N LEU A 126 -22.87 -3.87 10.55
CA LEU A 126 -21.72 -3.08 10.08
C LEU A 126 -21.80 -2.83 8.58
N ASP A 127 -21.48 -1.60 8.20
CA ASP A 127 -21.14 -1.25 6.81
C ASP A 127 -19.64 -1.52 6.63
N ILE A 128 -19.33 -2.66 5.98
CA ILE A 128 -17.95 -3.09 5.84
C ILE A 128 -17.11 -2.17 4.98
N ASP A 129 -17.67 -1.68 3.89
CA ASP A 129 -16.91 -0.85 2.96
C ASP A 129 -16.46 0.43 3.67
N LYS A 130 -17.34 1.02 4.47
CA LYS A 130 -17.00 2.19 5.29
C LYS A 130 -15.99 1.87 6.38
N MET A 131 -16.14 0.73 7.05
CA MET A 131 -15.19 0.29 8.08
C MET A 131 -13.79 0.09 7.49
N LEU A 132 -13.69 -0.57 6.33
CA LEU A 132 -12.42 -0.81 5.67
C LEU A 132 -11.78 0.48 5.13
N GLN A 133 -12.60 1.40 4.61
CA GLN A 133 -12.14 2.73 4.22
C GLN A 133 -11.60 3.51 5.42
N TYR A 134 -12.30 3.46 6.55
CA TYR A 134 -11.86 4.09 7.79
C TYR A 134 -10.51 3.52 8.27
N GLU A 135 -10.36 2.19 8.34
CA GLU A 135 -9.10 1.55 8.71
C GLU A 135 -7.95 1.89 7.75
N SER A 136 -8.25 1.98 6.46
CA SER A 136 -7.27 2.39 5.45
C SER A 136 -6.79 3.81 5.65
N LEU A 137 -7.72 4.71 5.93
CA LEU A 137 -7.45 6.11 6.22
C LEU A 137 -6.62 6.28 7.49
N GLU A 138 -7.00 5.58 8.56
CA GLU A 138 -6.25 5.56 9.82
C GLU A 138 -4.83 5.04 9.63
N ALA A 139 -4.65 3.95 8.88
CA ALA A 139 -3.34 3.40 8.58
C ALA A 139 -2.45 4.38 7.81
N THR A 140 -3.04 5.13 6.87
CA THR A 140 -2.37 6.16 6.09
C THR A 140 -1.92 7.32 6.98
N LEU A 141 -2.82 7.86 7.78
CA LEU A 141 -2.53 8.94 8.74
C LEU A 141 -1.45 8.53 9.74
N ASN A 142 -1.55 7.32 10.28
CA ASN A 142 -0.56 6.76 11.19
C ASN A 142 0.83 6.71 10.57
N LEU A 143 0.93 6.37 9.29
CA LEU A 143 2.21 6.32 8.59
C LEU A 143 2.74 7.72 8.29
N GLN A 144 1.89 8.65 7.85
CA GLN A 144 2.27 10.04 7.62
C GLN A 144 2.77 10.71 8.92
N ASN A 145 2.05 10.52 10.02
CA ASN A 145 2.44 11.06 11.33
C ASN A 145 3.77 10.47 11.81
N TYR A 146 4.00 9.19 11.57
CA TYR A 146 5.28 8.54 11.87
C TYR A 146 6.42 9.18 11.06
N PHE A 147 6.26 9.36 9.76
CA PHE A 147 7.27 10.00 8.91
C PHE A 147 7.52 11.45 9.31
N LYS A 148 6.48 12.22 9.64
CA LYS A 148 6.59 13.59 10.14
C LYS A 148 7.39 13.63 11.46
N LEU A 149 7.07 12.75 12.41
CA LEU A 149 7.78 12.67 13.70
C LEU A 149 9.27 12.34 13.51
N LYS A 150 9.58 11.38 12.65
CA LYS A 150 10.96 10.96 12.34
C LYS A 150 11.68 11.90 11.38
N LYS A 151 10.99 12.88 10.80
CA LYS A 151 11.48 13.78 9.75
C LYS A 151 11.99 13.05 8.51
N TYR A 152 11.38 11.92 8.18
CA TYR A 152 11.71 11.14 6.99
C TYR A 152 11.05 11.75 5.75
N PRO A 153 11.81 11.96 4.66
CA PRO A 153 11.23 12.39 3.40
C PRO A 153 10.44 11.25 2.75
N TYR A 154 9.23 11.54 2.27
CA TYR A 154 8.37 10.52 1.68
C TYR A 154 7.43 11.09 0.62
N VAL A 155 6.98 10.19 -0.25
CA VAL A 155 5.85 10.39 -1.16
C VAL A 155 4.93 9.18 -1.07
N MET A 156 3.64 9.43 -1.20
CA MET A 156 2.62 8.40 -1.34
C MET A 156 1.95 8.51 -2.71
N TYR A 157 1.43 7.43 -3.22
CA TYR A 157 0.58 7.43 -4.41
C TYR A 157 -0.45 6.31 -4.32
N LYS A 158 -1.55 6.44 -5.04
CA LYS A 158 -2.57 5.39 -5.11
C LYS A 158 -2.14 4.35 -6.14
N THR A 159 -2.07 3.09 -5.75
CA THR A 159 -1.76 1.99 -6.67
C THR A 159 -3.01 1.50 -7.39
N ILE A 160 -4.13 1.43 -6.68
CA ILE A 160 -5.41 0.99 -7.20
C ILE A 160 -6.44 2.05 -6.79
N SER A 161 -7.23 2.52 -7.75
CA SER A 161 -8.37 3.35 -7.39
C SER A 161 -9.37 2.50 -6.64
N ASP A 162 -9.83 2.99 -5.51
CA ASP A 162 -11.13 2.54 -5.04
C ASP A 162 -12.18 3.10 -6.00
N PRO A 163 -13.13 2.26 -6.44
CA PRO A 163 -14.31 2.77 -7.08
C PRO A 163 -14.96 3.72 -6.06
N ASP A 164 -14.79 5.02 -6.31
CA ASP A 164 -15.32 6.09 -5.50
C ASP A 164 -15.16 5.89 -3.98
N ILE A 165 -13.95 6.15 -3.44
CA ILE A 165 -13.90 6.68 -2.10
C ILE A 165 -14.51 8.11 -2.19
N LYS A 166 -15.76 8.17 -2.48
CA LYS A 166 -16.61 9.17 -1.86
C LYS A 166 -16.65 8.73 -0.41
N VAL A 167 -15.62 9.15 0.33
CA VAL A 167 -15.72 9.23 1.79
C VAL A 167 -17.15 9.69 1.99
N ASP A 168 -18.01 8.86 2.59
CA ASP A 168 -19.39 9.25 2.76
C ASP A 168 -19.36 10.41 3.75
N LEU A 169 -19.26 11.62 3.19
CA LEU A 169 -19.07 12.90 3.90
C LEU A 169 -20.18 13.19 4.92
N LYS A 170 -21.20 12.31 4.98
CA LYS A 170 -22.19 12.31 6.05
C LYS A 170 -21.59 11.98 7.42
N PHE A 171 -20.45 11.30 7.47
CA PHE A 171 -19.74 11.02 8.71
C PHE A 171 -18.66 12.07 8.93
N LYS A 172 -18.97 13.08 9.75
CA LYS A 172 -18.05 14.18 10.07
C LYS A 172 -16.69 13.70 10.54
N ASP A 173 -16.64 12.60 11.29
CA ASP A 173 -15.40 12.03 11.81
C ASP A 173 -14.49 11.51 10.71
N VAL A 174 -15.07 10.83 9.71
CA VAL A 174 -14.32 10.33 8.54
C VAL A 174 -13.84 11.50 7.69
N GLN A 175 -14.66 12.54 7.54
CA GLN A 175 -14.26 13.76 6.83
C GLN A 175 -13.09 14.45 7.53
N LEU A 176 -13.13 14.61 8.85
CA LEU A 176 -12.05 15.20 9.63
C LEU A 176 -10.74 14.43 9.49
N LEU A 177 -10.81 13.09 9.48
CA LEU A 177 -9.64 12.26 9.26
C LEU A 177 -9.10 12.45 7.83
N TRP A 178 -9.98 12.47 6.82
CA TRP A 178 -9.58 12.71 5.43
C TRP A 178 -8.95 14.09 5.24
N ASP A 179 -9.49 15.11 5.90
CA ASP A 179 -8.95 16.47 5.84
C ASP A 179 -7.59 16.58 6.55
N SER A 180 -7.32 15.66 7.48
CA SER A 180 -6.03 15.55 8.18
C SER A 180 -4.94 14.87 7.35
N VAL A 181 -5.29 14.21 6.25
CA VAL A 181 -4.31 13.61 5.33
C VAL A 181 -3.52 14.71 4.64
N ASP A 182 -2.20 14.62 4.72
CA ASP A 182 -1.29 15.53 4.01
C ASP A 182 -1.26 15.19 2.52
N LYS A 183 -2.16 15.84 1.77
CA LYS A 183 -2.32 15.63 0.33
C LYS A 183 -1.14 16.14 -0.48
N SER A 184 -0.34 17.06 0.07
CA SER A 184 0.88 17.55 -0.58
C SER A 184 1.97 16.47 -0.72
N ARG A 185 1.82 15.38 0.02
CA ARG A 185 2.69 14.21 -0.04
C ARG A 185 2.16 13.09 -0.93
N TYR A 186 1.04 13.32 -1.62
CA TYR A 186 0.54 12.41 -2.63
C TYR A 186 0.96 12.86 -4.02
N PHE A 187 1.54 11.94 -4.78
CA PHE A 187 1.75 12.11 -6.21
C PHE A 187 0.42 11.87 -6.92
N LYS A 188 -0.04 12.87 -7.69
CA LYS A 188 -1.31 12.84 -8.45
C LYS A 188 -2.46 12.23 -7.63
N PRO A 189 -2.94 12.90 -6.55
CA PRO A 189 -3.94 12.34 -5.63
C PRO A 189 -5.31 12.09 -6.30
N GLU A 190 -5.55 12.69 -7.47
CA GLU A 190 -6.78 12.58 -8.26
C GLU A 190 -6.85 11.29 -9.08
N THR A 191 -5.73 10.60 -9.28
CA THR A 191 -5.67 9.37 -10.07
C THR A 191 -4.94 8.25 -9.33
N SER A 192 -4.95 7.05 -9.91
CA SER A 192 -4.17 5.92 -9.42
C SER A 192 -3.30 5.36 -10.52
N HIS A 193 -2.28 4.60 -10.16
CA HIS A 193 -1.44 3.89 -11.10
C HIS A 193 -2.28 2.96 -12.00
N ARG A 194 -3.29 2.29 -11.43
CA ARG A 194 -4.20 1.45 -12.19
C ARG A 194 -4.98 2.27 -13.23
N ASN A 195 -5.57 3.40 -12.84
CA ASN A 195 -6.31 4.24 -13.80
C ASN A 195 -5.41 4.71 -14.93
N TRP A 196 -4.17 5.11 -14.59
CA TRP A 196 -3.18 5.49 -15.59
C TRP A 196 -2.93 4.35 -16.59
N THR A 197 -2.67 3.13 -16.10
CA THR A 197 -2.42 1.97 -16.97
C THR A 197 -3.65 1.56 -17.77
N ASP A 198 -4.86 1.70 -17.22
CA ASP A 198 -6.12 1.47 -17.92
C ASP A 198 -6.30 2.46 -19.09
N GLU A 199 -6.04 3.75 -18.86
CA GLU A 199 -6.15 4.81 -19.87
C GLU A 199 -5.14 4.67 -21.02
N HIS A 200 -3.96 4.11 -20.73
CA HIS A 200 -2.86 3.97 -21.72
C HIS A 200 -2.68 2.53 -22.25
N ASN A 201 -3.58 1.60 -21.87
CA ASN A 201 -3.49 0.17 -22.24
C ASN A 201 -2.14 -0.49 -21.89
N GLN A 202 -1.54 -0.09 -20.76
CA GLN A 202 -0.22 -0.52 -20.33
C GLN A 202 -0.30 -1.62 -19.26
N HIS A 203 -1.00 -2.70 -19.59
CA HIS A 203 -1.20 -3.88 -18.72
C HIS A 203 -0.28 -5.03 -19.11
N CYS A 204 -0.03 -5.93 -18.15
CA CYS A 204 0.72 -7.17 -18.40
C CYS A 204 0.03 -8.07 -19.43
N SER A 205 -1.31 -8.14 -19.41
CA SER A 205 -2.15 -8.83 -20.38
C SER A 205 -3.58 -8.30 -20.31
N PRO A 206 -4.45 -8.61 -21.29
CA PRO A 206 -5.85 -8.18 -21.28
C PRO A 206 -6.63 -8.60 -20.02
N ASP A 207 -6.26 -9.73 -19.40
CA ASP A 207 -6.89 -10.26 -18.20
C ASP A 207 -6.15 -9.91 -16.89
N ASP A 208 -5.02 -9.22 -16.99
CA ASP A 208 -4.19 -8.86 -15.85
C ASP A 208 -3.96 -7.34 -15.79
N TYR A 209 -4.71 -6.68 -14.93
CA TYR A 209 -4.68 -5.22 -14.71
C TYR A 209 -3.42 -4.70 -14.01
N HIS A 210 -2.37 -5.51 -13.85
CA HIS A 210 -1.11 -5.01 -13.33
C HIS A 210 -0.34 -4.27 -14.43
N PRO A 211 0.44 -3.25 -14.06
CA PRO A 211 1.24 -2.51 -15.01
C PRO A 211 2.22 -3.41 -15.79
N SER A 212 2.33 -3.19 -17.09
CA SER A 212 3.43 -3.72 -17.92
C SER A 212 4.76 -3.06 -17.54
N ALA A 213 5.83 -3.42 -18.24
CA ALA A 213 7.12 -2.75 -18.08
C ALA A 213 7.03 -1.26 -18.42
N GLU A 214 6.32 -0.91 -19.51
CA GLU A 214 6.04 0.47 -19.92
C GLU A 214 5.18 1.18 -18.89
N GLY A 215 4.11 0.55 -18.40
CA GLY A 215 3.23 1.13 -17.39
C GLY A 215 3.89 1.40 -16.03
N HIS A 216 5.12 0.95 -15.82
CA HIS A 216 5.96 1.33 -14.69
C HIS A 216 6.90 2.48 -14.99
N GLN A 217 7.20 2.77 -16.26
CA GLN A 217 8.14 3.81 -16.67
C GLN A 217 7.49 5.19 -16.75
N ASP A 218 6.22 5.24 -17.17
CA ASP A 218 5.44 6.47 -17.32
C ASP A 218 4.79 6.93 -16.01
#